data_16020f77bd8bd696215e8e2e33589ad3
#
_entry.id   16020f77bd8bd696215e8e2e33589ad3
#
_cell.length_a   1.000
_cell.length_b   1.000
_cell.length_c   1.000
_cell.angle_alpha   90.00
_cell.angle_beta   90.00
_cell.angle_gamma   90.00
#
_symmetry.space_group_name_H-M   'P 1'
#
loop_
_entity.id
_entity.type
_entity.pdbx_description
1 polymer ?
#
loop_
_entity_poly.entity_id
_entity_poly.type
_entity_poly.pdbx_seq_one_letter_code
_entity_poly.pdbx_strand_id
1 'polypeptide(L)'
;MKEFELKYGCNPNQKPAKIYMADGSELPIKILNGKPGYINFLDAFNSWQLVKELKAALGLPAVTSFKHVSPTSAAVGIPLSDKLKKACFVDDIEGLDDSPLACAYARARGTDRMCSFGDWVALSDVCDVKTAELIKREVSDGIIAPGYEPEALEILKSKRKGSYNIVEIDPDYIPEETERKQVYGITFEQGRNNFKIDEALLSNVVTENKNIPESAKRDLIISLITLKYTQSNSVCYAYDGQAIGVGAGQQSRVHCTRLAGSKADTWFLRQCDKVLSLPFRDDIKRPDRDNIIDGYINRNEEDVCADGVWQKYFTERPAPLTDEDIREYLSSISGVSLGSDAFFPFSDNIERARKSGVTYIAEPGGSIRDDLVIDCCNKYGMAMAFTGMRLFHH
;
A
#
# COMPACT_ATOMS: atom_id res chain seq x y z
N MET A 1 -26.97 11.22 9.80
CA MET A 1 -27.15 11.71 8.38
C MET A 1 -27.55 10.51 7.52
N LYS A 2 -28.74 10.55 6.89
CA LYS A 2 -29.28 9.41 6.11
C LYS A 2 -28.75 9.32 4.68
N GLU A 3 -28.38 10.44 4.08
CA GLU A 3 -27.79 10.51 2.74
C GLU A 3 -26.86 11.71 2.63
N PHE A 4 -25.93 11.65 1.68
CA PHE A 4 -25.04 12.74 1.36
C PHE A 4 -24.98 12.92 -0.15
N GLU A 5 -25.37 14.10 -0.61
CA GLU A 5 -25.32 14.46 -2.03
C GLU A 5 -23.90 14.74 -2.49
N LEU A 6 -23.57 14.22 -3.66
CA LEU A 6 -22.27 14.36 -4.29
C LEU A 6 -22.36 15.30 -5.49
N LYS A 7 -21.28 16.01 -5.78
CA LYS A 7 -21.22 16.91 -6.92
C LYS A 7 -21.47 16.18 -8.26
N TYR A 8 -20.98 14.94 -8.37
CA TYR A 8 -21.15 14.00 -9.48
C TYR A 8 -20.64 12.61 -9.05
N GLY A 9 -20.88 11.58 -9.84
CA GLY A 9 -20.38 10.22 -9.63
C GLY A 9 -18.89 10.10 -9.96
N CYS A 10 -18.47 9.04 -10.66
CA CYS A 10 -17.07 8.89 -11.09
C CYS A 10 -16.63 10.01 -12.05
N ASN A 11 -17.54 10.49 -12.88
CA ASN A 11 -17.27 11.53 -13.88
C ASN A 11 -18.26 12.69 -13.78
N PRO A 12 -17.90 13.91 -14.25
CA PRO A 12 -18.74 15.11 -14.14
C PRO A 12 -20.12 15.02 -14.79
N ASN A 13 -20.29 14.16 -15.79
CA ASN A 13 -21.56 13.91 -16.48
C ASN A 13 -22.48 12.93 -15.75
N GLN A 14 -21.98 12.20 -14.74
CA GLN A 14 -22.74 11.21 -13.97
C GLN A 14 -23.48 11.88 -12.81
N LYS A 15 -24.64 12.45 -13.11
CA LYS A 15 -25.54 13.13 -12.17
C LYS A 15 -26.96 12.62 -12.33
N PRO A 16 -27.76 12.55 -11.25
CA PRO A 16 -27.41 12.88 -9.87
C PRO A 16 -26.45 11.86 -9.24
N ALA A 17 -25.82 12.22 -8.11
CA ALA A 17 -24.96 11.31 -7.36
C ALA A 17 -25.11 11.53 -5.85
N LYS A 18 -25.17 10.44 -5.09
CA LYS A 18 -25.26 10.46 -3.62
C LYS A 18 -24.77 9.15 -3.01
N ILE A 19 -24.48 9.17 -1.73
CA ILE A 19 -24.29 7.98 -0.90
C ILE A 19 -25.40 7.90 0.14
N TYR A 20 -25.89 6.70 0.43
CA TYR A 20 -26.93 6.42 1.42
C TYR A 20 -26.91 4.93 1.81
N MET A 21 -27.53 4.60 2.93
CA MET A 21 -27.73 3.21 3.33
C MET A 21 -28.97 2.65 2.65
N ALA A 22 -28.86 1.45 2.04
CA ALA A 22 -29.94 0.83 1.29
C ALA A 22 -31.18 0.50 2.17
N ASP A 23 -30.96 0.25 3.45
CA ASP A 23 -32.01 0.01 4.45
C ASP A 23 -32.67 1.30 5.02
N GLY A 24 -32.19 2.48 4.59
CA GLY A 24 -32.63 3.79 5.04
C GLY A 24 -32.11 4.20 6.42
N SER A 25 -31.19 3.45 7.00
CA SER A 25 -30.51 3.82 8.25
C SER A 25 -29.60 5.03 8.05
N GLU A 26 -29.01 5.52 9.13
CA GLU A 26 -28.00 6.58 9.04
C GLU A 26 -26.65 6.03 8.53
N LEU A 27 -25.92 6.87 7.77
CA LEU A 27 -24.57 6.57 7.36
C LEU A 27 -23.66 6.40 8.59
N PRO A 28 -22.82 5.36 8.66
CA PRO A 28 -21.92 5.10 9.78
C PRO A 28 -20.69 6.02 9.77
N ILE A 29 -20.85 7.25 9.29
CA ILE A 29 -19.76 8.24 9.16
C ILE A 29 -20.23 9.64 9.59
N LYS A 30 -19.23 10.46 9.97
CA LYS A 30 -19.37 11.91 10.08
C LYS A 30 -18.31 12.59 9.19
N ILE A 31 -18.74 13.58 8.41
CA ILE A 31 -17.82 14.41 7.63
C ILE A 31 -17.45 15.59 8.51
N LEU A 32 -16.21 15.59 9.03
CA LEU A 32 -15.74 16.62 9.96
C LEU A 32 -15.19 17.85 9.24
N ASN A 33 -14.75 17.68 8.00
CA ASN A 33 -14.28 18.76 7.15
C ASN A 33 -14.29 18.36 5.66
N GLY A 34 -14.33 19.35 4.77
CA GLY A 34 -14.26 19.15 3.34
C GLY A 34 -15.58 18.70 2.70
N LYS A 35 -15.50 18.28 1.45
CA LYS A 35 -16.62 17.73 0.65
C LYS A 35 -16.11 16.56 -0.19
N PRO A 36 -15.98 15.36 0.39
CA PRO A 36 -15.49 14.17 -0.33
C PRO A 36 -16.37 13.87 -1.55
N GLY A 37 -15.76 13.50 -2.66
CA GLY A 37 -16.45 13.07 -3.86
C GLY A 37 -16.69 11.57 -3.89
N TYR A 38 -17.32 11.09 -4.95
CA TYR A 38 -17.69 9.68 -5.16
C TYR A 38 -16.48 8.74 -5.04
N ILE A 39 -15.38 9.04 -5.75
CA ILE A 39 -14.16 8.22 -5.72
C ILE A 39 -13.51 8.27 -4.35
N ASN A 40 -13.52 9.44 -3.68
CA ASN A 40 -12.98 9.58 -2.33
C ASN A 40 -13.68 8.63 -1.34
N PHE A 41 -15.00 8.46 -1.42
CA PHE A 41 -15.72 7.52 -0.56
C PHE A 41 -15.44 6.06 -0.91
N LEU A 42 -15.25 5.73 -2.19
CA LEU A 42 -14.81 4.38 -2.57
C LEU A 42 -13.43 4.06 -1.96
N ASP A 43 -12.49 5.00 -2.05
CA ASP A 43 -11.18 4.85 -1.40
C ASP A 43 -11.32 4.77 0.12
N ALA A 44 -12.12 5.64 0.74
CA ALA A 44 -12.32 5.69 2.18
C ALA A 44 -12.85 4.36 2.75
N PHE A 45 -13.90 3.81 2.17
CA PHE A 45 -14.54 2.61 2.72
C PHE A 45 -13.73 1.33 2.44
N ASN A 46 -13.05 1.23 1.31
CA ASN A 46 -12.15 0.10 1.04
C ASN A 46 -10.91 0.16 1.92
N SER A 47 -10.30 1.32 2.06
CA SER A 47 -9.12 1.51 2.89
C SER A 47 -9.40 1.29 4.39
N TRP A 48 -10.57 1.71 4.87
CA TRP A 48 -11.00 1.47 6.24
C TRP A 48 -11.09 -0.02 6.57
N GLN A 49 -11.72 -0.81 5.70
CA GLN A 49 -11.82 -2.26 5.88
C GLN A 49 -10.43 -2.90 5.97
N LEU A 50 -9.51 -2.49 5.12
CA LEU A 50 -8.13 -3.00 5.11
C LEU A 50 -7.43 -2.75 6.45
N VAL A 51 -7.43 -1.53 6.96
CA VAL A 51 -6.70 -1.21 8.22
C VAL A 51 -7.37 -1.82 9.44
N LYS A 52 -8.71 -1.91 9.45
CA LYS A 52 -9.47 -2.60 10.51
C LYS A 52 -9.08 -4.08 10.59
N GLU A 53 -8.98 -4.75 9.44
CA GLU A 53 -8.60 -6.16 9.35
C GLU A 53 -7.13 -6.38 9.71
N LEU A 54 -6.21 -5.52 9.25
CA LEU A 54 -4.79 -5.59 9.62
C LEU A 54 -4.60 -5.47 11.13
N LYS A 55 -5.24 -4.49 11.77
CA LYS A 55 -5.17 -4.32 13.22
C LYS A 55 -5.73 -5.54 13.95
N ALA A 56 -6.85 -6.08 13.51
CA ALA A 56 -7.45 -7.27 14.11
C ALA A 56 -6.56 -8.50 13.98
N ALA A 57 -5.85 -8.67 12.85
CA ALA A 57 -4.99 -9.81 12.60
C ALA A 57 -3.66 -9.75 13.33
N LEU A 58 -3.06 -8.56 13.48
CA LEU A 58 -1.68 -8.38 13.97
C LEU A 58 -1.57 -7.68 15.33
N GLY A 59 -2.67 -7.10 15.84
CA GLY A 59 -2.67 -6.39 17.14
C GLY A 59 -1.88 -5.08 17.16
N LEU A 60 -1.48 -4.57 16.00
CA LEU A 60 -0.70 -3.35 15.83
C LEU A 60 -1.52 -2.25 15.14
N PRO A 61 -1.30 -0.96 15.45
CA PRO A 61 -1.86 0.11 14.64
C PRO A 61 -1.49 -0.07 13.17
N ALA A 62 -2.46 0.16 12.27
CA ALA A 62 -2.29 -0.04 10.85
C ALA A 62 -2.72 1.19 10.05
N VAL A 63 -2.03 1.45 8.95
CA VAL A 63 -2.30 2.55 8.02
C VAL A 63 -2.20 2.04 6.59
N THR A 64 -3.05 2.55 5.71
CA THR A 64 -2.93 2.37 4.26
C THR A 64 -3.01 3.70 3.55
N SER A 65 -2.25 3.81 2.45
CA SER A 65 -2.37 4.84 1.43
C SER A 65 -3.14 4.23 0.26
N PHE A 66 -4.22 4.86 -0.16
CA PHE A 66 -5.17 4.33 -1.13
C PHE A 66 -5.39 5.30 -2.29
N LYS A 67 -5.51 4.78 -3.50
CA LYS A 67 -5.80 5.58 -4.68
C LYS A 67 -6.41 4.73 -5.78
N HIS A 68 -7.45 5.25 -6.44
CA HIS A 68 -8.18 4.54 -7.50
C HIS A 68 -8.67 3.15 -7.07
N VAL A 69 -9.25 3.09 -5.87
CA VAL A 69 -9.85 1.88 -5.28
C VAL A 69 -8.86 0.72 -5.12
N SER A 70 -7.59 1.05 -4.89
CA SER A 70 -6.53 0.07 -4.59
C SER A 70 -5.49 0.65 -3.63
N PRO A 71 -4.90 -0.14 -2.74
CA PRO A 71 -3.82 0.32 -1.88
C PRO A 71 -2.55 0.55 -2.70
N THR A 72 -1.88 1.67 -2.48
CA THR A 72 -0.51 1.87 -2.92
C THR A 72 0.46 1.15 -1.99
N SER A 73 0.08 1.06 -0.72
CA SER A 73 0.75 0.31 0.35
C SER A 73 -0.16 0.17 1.56
N ALA A 74 0.23 -0.73 2.47
CA ALA A 74 -0.30 -0.85 3.82
C ALA A 74 0.83 -1.21 4.78
N ALA A 75 0.78 -0.73 6.02
CA ALA A 75 1.83 -0.94 6.99
C ALA A 75 1.29 -1.01 8.42
N VAL A 76 2.07 -1.64 9.30
CA VAL A 76 1.80 -1.67 10.75
C VAL A 76 2.82 -0.83 11.52
N GLY A 77 2.45 -0.44 12.74
CA GLY A 77 3.18 0.49 13.58
C GLY A 77 4.38 -0.12 14.28
N ILE A 78 5.47 -0.28 13.54
CA ILE A 78 6.78 -0.65 14.08
C ILE A 78 7.81 0.44 13.74
N PRO A 79 8.86 0.63 14.56
CA PRO A 79 9.89 1.65 14.33
C PRO A 79 10.56 1.52 12.96
N LEU A 80 10.96 2.64 12.38
CA LEU A 80 11.70 2.70 11.12
C LEU A 80 13.21 2.71 11.38
N SER A 81 13.98 2.03 10.50
CA SER A 81 15.43 2.22 10.46
C SER A 81 15.80 3.64 10.04
N ASP A 82 17.01 4.10 10.37
CA ASP A 82 17.46 5.44 9.99
C ASP A 82 17.47 5.66 8.47
N LYS A 83 17.83 4.64 7.68
CA LYS A 83 17.76 4.71 6.22
C LYS A 83 16.31 4.85 5.72
N LEU A 84 15.38 4.11 6.32
CA LEU A 84 13.98 4.20 5.96
C LEU A 84 13.36 5.54 6.38
N LYS A 85 13.73 6.08 7.56
CA LYS A 85 13.32 7.45 7.96
C LYS A 85 13.72 8.48 6.92
N LYS A 86 14.97 8.43 6.43
CA LYS A 86 15.46 9.32 5.34
C LYS A 86 14.70 9.11 4.04
N ALA A 87 14.53 7.87 3.60
CA ALA A 87 13.79 7.55 2.38
C ALA A 87 12.33 8.01 2.42
N CYS A 88 11.71 8.01 3.61
CA CYS A 88 10.34 8.50 3.85
C CYS A 88 10.27 10.01 4.14
N PHE A 89 11.39 10.73 4.19
CA PHE A 89 11.48 12.15 4.56
C PHE A 89 10.90 12.45 5.95
N VAL A 90 11.19 11.61 6.93
CA VAL A 90 10.72 11.74 8.31
C VAL A 90 11.87 11.67 9.33
N ASP A 91 13.11 11.74 8.87
CA ASP A 91 14.31 11.72 9.72
C ASP A 91 14.49 13.00 10.55
N ASP A 92 13.75 14.05 10.23
CA ASP A 92 13.68 15.31 10.98
C ASP A 92 12.60 15.31 12.08
N ILE A 93 11.86 14.21 12.27
CA ILE A 93 10.76 14.14 13.24
C ILE A 93 11.25 13.55 14.57
N GLU A 94 11.36 14.41 15.56
CA GLU A 94 11.64 13.97 16.93
C GLU A 94 10.51 13.11 17.50
N GLY A 95 10.87 12.01 18.18
CA GLY A 95 9.90 11.13 18.85
C GLY A 95 8.96 10.42 17.89
N LEU A 96 9.37 10.19 16.62
CA LEU A 96 8.54 9.43 15.66
C LEU A 96 8.21 8.03 16.21
N ASP A 97 9.19 7.38 16.82
CA ASP A 97 9.06 6.01 17.33
C ASP A 97 8.14 5.92 18.57
N ASP A 98 7.80 7.06 19.20
CA ASP A 98 6.85 7.12 20.32
C ASP A 98 5.38 7.01 19.88
N SER A 99 5.11 7.18 18.58
CA SER A 99 3.79 6.98 17.98
C SER A 99 3.82 5.83 16.96
N PRO A 100 3.38 4.62 17.33
CA PRO A 100 3.25 3.50 16.40
C PRO A 100 2.37 3.83 15.20
N LEU A 101 1.32 4.63 15.38
CA LEU A 101 0.44 5.05 14.28
C LEU A 101 1.19 5.95 13.28
N ALA A 102 1.99 6.90 13.76
CA ALA A 102 2.84 7.73 12.93
C ALA A 102 3.91 6.91 12.17
N CYS A 103 4.49 5.89 12.82
CA CYS A 103 5.38 4.93 12.16
C CYS A 103 4.68 4.18 11.03
N ALA A 104 3.47 3.67 11.27
CA ALA A 104 2.66 3.00 10.25
C ALA A 104 2.35 3.94 9.07
N TYR A 105 2.00 5.21 9.35
CA TYR A 105 1.76 6.20 8.30
C TYR A 105 3.01 6.50 7.49
N ALA A 106 4.15 6.74 8.14
CA ALA A 106 5.41 7.01 7.45
C ALA A 106 5.80 5.86 6.52
N ARG A 107 5.63 4.62 6.96
CA ARG A 107 5.85 3.41 6.16
C ARG A 107 4.90 3.31 4.98
N ALA A 108 3.59 3.39 5.20
CA ALA A 108 2.57 3.24 4.16
C ALA A 108 2.69 4.35 3.10
N ARG A 109 2.78 5.62 3.53
CA ARG A 109 2.93 6.76 2.61
C ARG A 109 4.28 6.76 1.90
N GLY A 110 5.32 6.27 2.57
CA GLY A 110 6.69 6.24 2.06
C GLY A 110 7.00 5.11 1.09
N THR A 111 6.15 4.09 0.97
CA THR A 111 6.41 2.92 0.11
C THR A 111 6.47 3.29 -1.37
N ASP A 112 5.38 3.78 -1.90
CA ASP A 112 5.26 4.19 -3.30
C ASP A 112 4.85 5.67 -3.33
N ARG A 113 5.84 6.53 -3.18
CA ARG A 113 5.62 7.97 -3.03
C ARG A 113 5.03 8.61 -4.29
N MET A 114 5.29 8.01 -5.46
CA MET A 114 4.71 8.45 -6.73
C MET A 114 3.21 8.16 -6.80
N CYS A 115 2.80 6.92 -6.52
CA CYS A 115 1.40 6.53 -6.51
C CYS A 115 0.61 7.17 -5.37
N SER A 116 1.24 7.42 -4.22
CA SER A 116 0.61 8.02 -3.04
C SER A 116 0.43 9.54 -3.13
N PHE A 117 0.88 10.19 -4.20
CA PHE A 117 0.64 11.61 -4.43
C PHE A 117 -0.85 11.87 -4.67
N GLY A 118 -1.51 12.59 -3.75
CA GLY A 118 -2.96 12.81 -3.79
C GLY A 118 -3.77 11.59 -3.37
N ASP A 119 -3.28 10.83 -2.40
CA ASP A 119 -3.89 9.63 -1.84
C ASP A 119 -5.09 9.91 -0.94
N TRP A 120 -5.76 8.82 -0.56
CA TRP A 120 -6.66 8.74 0.58
C TRP A 120 -6.00 7.90 1.68
N VAL A 121 -5.99 8.43 2.90
CA VAL A 121 -5.37 7.78 4.07
C VAL A 121 -6.43 7.12 4.92
N ALA A 122 -6.21 5.88 5.36
CA ALA A 122 -7.01 5.27 6.43
C ALA A 122 -6.11 4.89 7.61
N LEU A 123 -6.60 5.20 8.80
CA LEU A 123 -5.96 4.87 10.07
C LEU A 123 -6.85 3.90 10.85
N SER A 124 -6.28 2.85 11.42
CA SER A 124 -7.02 1.88 12.25
C SER A 124 -7.37 2.41 13.64
N ASP A 125 -6.71 3.49 14.07
CA ASP A 125 -6.80 4.08 15.41
C ASP A 125 -7.14 5.56 15.35
N VAL A 126 -7.47 6.13 16.50
CA VAL A 126 -7.66 7.57 16.67
C VAL A 126 -6.40 8.29 16.21
N CYS A 127 -6.55 9.25 15.29
CA CYS A 127 -5.43 10.03 14.78
C CYS A 127 -4.83 10.89 15.89
N ASP A 128 -3.58 10.63 16.22
CA ASP A 128 -2.79 11.43 17.16
C ASP A 128 -2.14 12.65 16.49
N VAL A 129 -1.63 13.55 17.30
CA VAL A 129 -0.99 14.81 16.84
C VAL A 129 0.20 14.52 15.92
N LYS A 130 1.05 13.55 16.28
CA LYS A 130 2.24 13.20 15.51
C LYS A 130 1.88 12.71 14.10
N THR A 131 0.89 11.85 14.00
CA THR A 131 0.38 11.36 12.70
C THR A 131 -0.21 12.50 11.88
N ALA A 132 -1.00 13.39 12.49
CA ALA A 132 -1.57 14.55 11.81
C ALA A 132 -0.50 15.51 11.26
N GLU A 133 0.58 15.75 12.01
CA GLU A 133 1.73 16.53 11.55
C GLU A 133 2.40 15.95 10.31
N LEU A 134 2.57 14.63 10.27
CA LEU A 134 3.11 13.94 9.09
C LEU A 134 2.18 14.05 7.89
N ILE A 135 0.88 13.80 8.07
CA ILE A 135 -0.12 13.91 7.01
C ILE A 135 -0.17 15.34 6.45
N LYS A 136 -0.05 16.34 7.31
CA LYS A 136 -0.05 17.76 6.89
C LYS A 136 1.07 18.09 5.89
N ARG A 137 2.20 17.40 6.00
CA ARG A 137 3.39 17.62 5.15
C ARG A 137 3.26 17.06 3.73
N GLU A 138 2.35 16.12 3.52
CA GLU A 138 2.21 15.37 2.26
C GLU A 138 1.02 15.86 1.42
N VAL A 139 1.07 15.63 0.10
CA VAL A 139 -0.08 15.89 -0.78
C VAL A 139 -1.03 14.70 -0.68
N SER A 140 -2.22 14.95 -0.14
CA SER A 140 -3.25 13.95 0.14
C SER A 140 -4.63 14.56 -0.08
N ASP A 141 -5.61 13.77 -0.48
CA ASP A 141 -6.98 14.22 -0.77
C ASP A 141 -7.90 14.11 0.44
N GLY A 142 -7.65 13.17 1.32
CA GLY A 142 -8.48 13.00 2.51
C GLY A 142 -8.03 11.85 3.42
N ILE A 143 -8.75 11.72 4.52
CA ILE A 143 -8.48 10.76 5.58
C ILE A 143 -9.77 10.19 6.15
N ILE A 144 -9.73 8.92 6.55
CA ILE A 144 -10.73 8.24 7.36
C ILE A 144 -10.08 7.61 8.59
N ALA A 145 -10.68 7.81 9.74
CA ALA A 145 -10.24 7.23 11.02
C ALA A 145 -11.42 7.05 11.96
N PRO A 146 -11.31 6.21 13.02
CA PRO A 146 -12.37 6.04 14.02
C PRO A 146 -12.54 7.25 14.95
N GLY A 147 -11.61 8.22 14.89
CA GLY A 147 -11.63 9.45 15.67
C GLY A 147 -10.36 10.25 15.47
N TYR A 148 -10.32 11.42 16.06
CA TYR A 148 -9.20 12.36 15.98
C TYR A 148 -9.01 13.04 17.33
N GLU A 149 -7.76 13.13 17.82
CA GLU A 149 -7.46 13.99 18.95
C GLU A 149 -7.80 15.45 18.57
N PRO A 150 -8.28 16.28 19.52
CA PRO A 150 -8.71 17.65 19.20
C PRO A 150 -7.65 18.48 18.48
N GLU A 151 -6.40 18.43 18.91
CA GLU A 151 -5.28 19.14 18.27
C GLU A 151 -4.94 18.54 16.88
N ALA A 152 -4.96 17.22 16.74
CA ALA A 152 -4.76 16.55 15.46
C ALA A 152 -5.81 16.96 14.43
N LEU A 153 -7.07 17.07 14.84
CA LEU A 153 -8.17 17.54 13.99
C LEU A 153 -7.94 18.95 13.49
N GLU A 154 -7.51 19.87 14.35
CA GLU A 154 -7.23 21.26 13.95
C GLU A 154 -6.01 21.34 12.99
N ILE A 155 -4.97 20.53 13.21
CA ILE A 155 -3.83 20.41 12.28
C ILE A 155 -4.32 19.99 10.89
N LEU A 156 -5.16 18.93 10.81
CA LEU A 156 -5.68 18.41 9.56
C LEU A 156 -6.65 19.39 8.88
N LYS A 157 -7.51 20.08 9.63
CA LYS A 157 -8.40 21.13 9.08
C LYS A 157 -7.64 22.27 8.44
N SER A 158 -6.44 22.61 8.93
CA SER A 158 -5.61 23.66 8.35
C SER A 158 -5.03 23.31 6.98
N LYS A 159 -5.02 22.01 6.62
CA LYS A 159 -4.47 21.50 5.36
C LYS A 159 -5.32 21.93 4.16
N ARG A 160 -4.69 22.10 2.97
CA ARG A 160 -5.35 22.51 1.72
C ARG A 160 -6.19 23.78 1.86
N LYS A 161 -5.69 24.78 2.61
CA LYS A 161 -6.40 26.05 2.90
C LYS A 161 -7.78 25.81 3.52
N GLY A 162 -7.92 24.79 4.38
CA GLY A 162 -9.16 24.47 5.08
C GLY A 162 -10.11 23.51 4.33
N SER A 163 -9.70 22.96 3.20
CA SER A 163 -10.58 22.09 2.37
C SER A 163 -10.20 20.61 2.39
N TYR A 164 -9.29 20.18 3.27
CA TYR A 164 -8.92 18.77 3.39
C TYR A 164 -10.10 17.92 3.83
N ASN A 165 -10.32 16.79 3.18
CA ASN A 165 -11.44 15.91 3.51
C ASN A 165 -11.12 15.08 4.76
N ILE A 166 -11.96 15.19 5.79
CA ILE A 166 -11.79 14.47 7.06
C ILE A 166 -13.09 13.73 7.37
N VAL A 167 -13.02 12.40 7.42
CA VAL A 167 -14.15 11.53 7.69
C VAL A 167 -13.89 10.73 8.97
N GLU A 168 -14.83 10.76 9.90
CA GLU A 168 -14.88 9.88 11.06
C GLU A 168 -15.81 8.72 10.75
N ILE A 169 -15.37 7.49 11.01
CA ILE A 169 -16.14 6.27 10.83
C ILE A 169 -16.52 5.66 12.19
N ASP A 170 -17.72 5.12 12.31
CA ASP A 170 -18.10 4.29 13.45
C ASP A 170 -17.32 2.97 13.40
N PRO A 171 -16.38 2.73 14.32
CA PRO A 171 -15.56 1.51 14.30
C PRO A 171 -16.35 0.23 14.60
N ASP A 172 -17.52 0.36 15.24
CA ASP A 172 -18.35 -0.76 15.64
C ASP A 172 -19.39 -1.14 14.56
N TYR A 173 -19.51 -0.30 13.50
CA TYR A 173 -20.40 -0.61 12.38
C TYR A 173 -20.00 -1.92 11.69
N ILE A 174 -21.00 -2.78 11.50
CA ILE A 174 -20.88 -4.06 10.78
C ILE A 174 -21.81 -4.00 9.58
N PRO A 175 -21.28 -4.09 8.33
CA PRO A 175 -22.11 -4.15 7.12
C PRO A 175 -22.99 -5.41 7.08
N GLU A 176 -24.04 -5.38 6.23
CA GLU A 176 -24.87 -6.56 5.97
C GLU A 176 -24.05 -7.77 5.49
N GLU A 177 -24.60 -8.98 5.71
CA GLU A 177 -23.99 -10.25 5.30
C GLU A 177 -23.89 -10.39 3.76
N THR A 178 -24.71 -9.66 3.02
CA THR A 178 -24.71 -9.67 1.56
C THR A 178 -24.38 -8.30 0.99
N GLU A 179 -23.65 -8.30 -0.10
CA GLU A 179 -23.33 -7.10 -0.87
C GLU A 179 -23.88 -7.19 -2.29
N ARG A 180 -24.24 -6.04 -2.86
CA ARG A 180 -24.85 -5.92 -4.19
C ARG A 180 -24.07 -4.96 -5.05
N LYS A 181 -23.91 -5.34 -6.32
CA LYS A 181 -23.31 -4.51 -7.36
C LYS A 181 -24.20 -4.52 -8.60
N GLN A 182 -24.39 -3.38 -9.22
CA GLN A 182 -25.17 -3.28 -10.47
C GLN A 182 -24.26 -3.03 -11.67
N VAL A 183 -24.45 -3.84 -12.72
CA VAL A 183 -23.79 -3.69 -14.01
C VAL A 183 -24.85 -3.81 -15.09
N TYR A 184 -24.98 -2.81 -15.92
CA TYR A 184 -25.98 -2.75 -17.01
C TYR A 184 -27.43 -3.01 -16.53
N GLY A 185 -27.78 -2.50 -15.31
CA GLY A 185 -29.10 -2.71 -14.71
C GLY A 185 -29.31 -4.10 -14.08
N ILE A 186 -28.37 -5.03 -14.23
CA ILE A 186 -28.42 -6.36 -13.60
C ILE A 186 -27.74 -6.26 -12.23
N THR A 187 -28.45 -6.73 -11.21
CA THR A 187 -27.91 -6.78 -9.84
C THR A 187 -27.21 -8.11 -9.61
N PHE A 188 -25.94 -8.00 -9.23
CA PHE A 188 -25.16 -9.11 -8.69
C PHE A 188 -25.27 -9.07 -7.17
N GLU A 189 -25.55 -10.19 -6.54
CA GLU A 189 -25.61 -10.35 -5.10
C GLU A 189 -24.71 -11.49 -4.68
N GLN A 190 -23.91 -11.28 -3.65
CA GLN A 190 -23.00 -12.28 -3.07
C GLN A 190 -22.88 -12.08 -1.56
N GLY A 191 -22.42 -13.11 -0.86
CA GLY A 191 -21.99 -12.97 0.52
C GLY A 191 -20.78 -12.02 0.61
N ARG A 192 -20.77 -11.16 1.63
CA ARG A 192 -19.62 -10.31 1.91
C ARG A 192 -18.38 -11.16 2.21
N ASN A 193 -17.22 -10.74 1.72
CA ASN A 193 -15.96 -11.44 1.99
C ASN A 193 -15.52 -11.28 3.46
N ASN A 194 -16.05 -12.14 4.32
CA ASN A 194 -15.74 -12.20 5.76
C ASN A 194 -14.60 -13.18 6.08
N PHE A 195 -13.92 -13.71 5.07
CA PHE A 195 -12.83 -14.65 5.26
C PHE A 195 -11.70 -14.01 6.08
N LYS A 196 -11.35 -14.64 7.20
CA LYS A 196 -10.28 -14.15 8.09
C LYS A 196 -8.92 -14.62 7.58
N ILE A 197 -7.99 -13.69 7.52
CA ILE A 197 -6.59 -13.94 7.17
C ILE A 197 -5.79 -13.88 8.47
N ASP A 198 -5.25 -15.02 8.88
CA ASP A 198 -4.43 -15.20 10.08
C ASP A 198 -3.32 -16.22 9.83
N GLU A 199 -2.52 -16.51 10.85
CA GLU A 199 -1.39 -17.45 10.75
C GLU A 199 -1.80 -18.89 10.40
N ALA A 200 -3.02 -19.30 10.69
CA ALA A 200 -3.49 -20.65 10.38
C ALA A 200 -3.47 -20.91 8.87
N LEU A 201 -3.67 -19.88 8.04
CA LEU A 201 -3.58 -19.97 6.59
C LEU A 201 -2.18 -20.33 6.08
N LEU A 202 -1.15 -20.07 6.86
CA LEU A 202 0.24 -20.31 6.50
C LEU A 202 0.74 -21.70 6.95
N SER A 203 -0.12 -22.54 7.51
CA SER A 203 0.24 -23.86 8.07
C SER A 203 0.56 -24.92 7.01
N ASN A 204 -0.04 -24.81 5.81
CA ASN A 204 0.17 -25.77 4.71
C ASN A 204 1.39 -25.39 3.86
N VAL A 205 2.59 -25.52 4.40
CA VAL A 205 3.84 -25.26 3.67
C VAL A 205 4.15 -26.45 2.75
N VAL A 206 4.14 -26.21 1.44
CA VAL A 206 4.23 -27.25 0.40
C VAL A 206 5.65 -27.49 -0.12
N THR A 207 6.59 -26.58 0.12
CA THR A 207 8.00 -26.66 -0.29
C THR A 207 8.84 -27.52 0.66
N GLU A 208 10.09 -27.87 0.25
CA GLU A 208 11.06 -28.58 1.12
C GLU A 208 11.43 -27.75 2.35
N ASN A 209 11.74 -26.47 2.15
CA ASN A 209 11.92 -25.53 3.25
C ASN A 209 10.56 -25.27 3.93
N LYS A 210 10.43 -25.68 5.19
CA LYS A 210 9.21 -25.53 5.99
C LYS A 210 9.26 -24.32 6.94
N ASN A 211 10.38 -23.61 6.99
CA ASN A 211 10.57 -22.57 7.97
C ASN A 211 10.08 -21.20 7.45
N ILE A 212 9.00 -20.70 8.04
CA ILE A 212 8.50 -19.32 7.87
C ILE A 212 8.61 -18.65 9.24
N PRO A 213 9.60 -17.76 9.46
CA PRO A 213 9.77 -17.09 10.75
C PRO A 213 8.62 -16.10 11.02
N GLU A 214 8.42 -15.72 12.28
CA GLU A 214 7.32 -14.84 12.72
C GLU A 214 7.27 -13.50 11.97
N SER A 215 8.44 -12.92 11.68
CA SER A 215 8.51 -11.69 10.86
C SER A 215 7.96 -11.90 9.44
N ALA A 216 8.26 -13.03 8.82
CA ALA A 216 7.75 -13.36 7.50
C ALA A 216 6.26 -13.73 7.51
N LYS A 217 5.77 -14.41 8.56
CA LYS A 217 4.33 -14.65 8.74
C LYS A 217 3.56 -13.34 8.84
N ARG A 218 4.04 -12.40 9.67
CA ARG A 218 3.47 -11.05 9.74
C ARG A 218 3.42 -10.40 8.36
N ASP A 219 4.51 -10.41 7.62
CA ASP A 219 4.61 -9.77 6.32
C ASP A 219 3.74 -10.47 5.26
N LEU A 220 3.60 -11.80 5.29
CA LEU A 220 2.64 -12.54 4.47
C LEU A 220 1.19 -12.19 4.79
N ILE A 221 0.84 -12.03 6.06
CA ILE A 221 -0.50 -11.58 6.49
C ILE A 221 -0.78 -10.17 5.96
N ILE A 222 0.18 -9.24 6.09
CA ILE A 222 0.07 -7.89 5.51
C ILE A 222 -0.17 -7.98 4.01
N SER A 223 0.61 -8.79 3.31
CA SER A 223 0.48 -8.99 1.87
C SER A 223 -0.92 -9.50 1.50
N LEU A 224 -1.40 -10.58 2.13
CA LEU A 224 -2.69 -11.19 1.82
C LEU A 224 -3.88 -10.27 2.14
N ILE A 225 -3.85 -9.56 3.27
CA ILE A 225 -4.91 -8.59 3.62
C ILE A 225 -4.89 -7.41 2.64
N THR A 226 -3.71 -6.94 2.24
CA THR A 226 -3.59 -5.90 1.21
C THR A 226 -4.23 -6.34 -0.10
N LEU A 227 -4.00 -7.59 -0.52
CA LEU A 227 -4.56 -8.15 -1.75
C LEU A 227 -6.07 -8.32 -1.71
N LYS A 228 -6.65 -8.63 -0.54
CA LYS A 228 -8.11 -8.74 -0.36
C LYS A 228 -8.85 -7.45 -0.76
N TYR A 229 -8.18 -6.32 -0.73
CA TYR A 229 -8.71 -4.99 -1.09
C TYR A 229 -8.03 -4.37 -2.32
N THR A 230 -7.34 -5.18 -3.12
CA THR A 230 -6.65 -4.76 -4.34
C THR A 230 -7.33 -5.32 -5.58
N GLN A 231 -7.59 -4.47 -6.57
CA GLN A 231 -8.20 -4.91 -7.85
C GLN A 231 -7.38 -6.06 -8.48
N SER A 232 -8.05 -7.15 -8.81
CA SER A 232 -7.43 -8.35 -9.37
C SER A 232 -7.10 -8.20 -10.87
N ASN A 233 -6.12 -8.95 -11.42
CA ASN A 233 -5.18 -9.77 -10.68
C ASN A 233 -4.27 -8.90 -9.82
N SER A 234 -3.92 -9.38 -8.64
CA SER A 234 -3.04 -8.64 -7.75
C SER A 234 -1.97 -9.50 -7.09
N VAL A 235 -0.79 -8.90 -6.89
CA VAL A 235 0.38 -9.47 -6.22
C VAL A 235 0.97 -8.40 -5.31
N CYS A 236 1.38 -8.79 -4.11
CA CYS A 236 1.95 -7.88 -3.13
C CYS A 236 3.25 -8.43 -2.53
N TYR A 237 4.32 -7.66 -2.65
CA TYR A 237 5.57 -7.88 -1.92
C TYR A 237 5.50 -7.16 -0.58
N ALA A 238 5.91 -7.81 0.49
CA ALA A 238 5.92 -7.25 1.83
C ALA A 238 7.26 -7.54 2.53
N TYR A 239 7.70 -6.58 3.33
CA TYR A 239 8.94 -6.66 4.07
C TYR A 239 8.91 -5.71 5.26
N ASP A 240 9.47 -6.14 6.39
CA ASP A 240 9.63 -5.31 7.59
C ASP A 240 8.35 -4.57 8.02
N GLY A 241 7.22 -5.28 8.05
CA GLY A 241 5.94 -4.74 8.56
C GLY A 241 5.17 -3.85 7.57
N GLN A 242 5.47 -3.91 6.28
CA GLN A 242 4.76 -3.13 5.25
C GLN A 242 4.72 -3.82 3.90
N ALA A 243 3.68 -3.53 3.13
CA ALA A 243 3.64 -3.80 1.71
C ALA A 243 4.63 -2.87 1.00
N ILE A 244 5.59 -3.43 0.26
CA ILE A 244 6.65 -2.67 -0.41
C ILE A 244 6.48 -2.56 -1.92
N GLY A 245 5.56 -3.34 -2.50
CA GLY A 245 5.21 -3.26 -3.91
C GLY A 245 3.89 -3.96 -4.17
N VAL A 246 2.90 -3.22 -4.67
CA VAL A 246 1.57 -3.72 -5.01
C VAL A 246 1.35 -3.60 -6.50
N GLY A 247 1.07 -4.73 -7.15
CA GLY A 247 0.60 -4.79 -8.54
C GLY A 247 -0.90 -5.06 -8.54
N ALA A 248 -1.67 -4.24 -9.24
CA ALA A 248 -3.12 -4.27 -9.27
C ALA A 248 -3.68 -4.25 -10.69
N GLY A 249 -4.84 -4.89 -10.90
CA GLY A 249 -5.64 -4.76 -12.10
C GLY A 249 -5.01 -5.30 -13.39
N GLN A 250 -4.08 -6.25 -13.30
CA GLN A 250 -3.42 -6.81 -14.48
C GLN A 250 -4.14 -8.06 -14.97
N GLN A 251 -4.31 -8.20 -16.30
CA GLN A 251 -4.92 -9.40 -16.88
C GLN A 251 -3.99 -10.61 -16.85
N SER A 252 -2.67 -10.40 -16.82
CA SER A 252 -1.68 -11.47 -16.72
C SER A 252 -1.02 -11.51 -15.35
N ARG A 253 -0.97 -12.70 -14.73
CA ARG A 253 -0.32 -12.90 -13.42
C ARG A 253 1.15 -12.47 -13.44
N VAL A 254 1.91 -12.87 -14.46
CA VAL A 254 3.33 -12.51 -14.56
C VAL A 254 3.55 -11.00 -14.75
N HIS A 255 2.66 -10.29 -15.45
CA HIS A 255 2.74 -8.83 -15.55
C HIS A 255 2.50 -8.19 -14.18
N CYS A 256 1.56 -8.73 -13.41
CA CYS A 256 1.29 -8.28 -12.05
C CYS A 256 2.52 -8.47 -11.14
N THR A 257 3.13 -9.66 -11.19
CA THR A 257 4.35 -9.98 -10.44
C THR A 257 5.52 -9.08 -10.83
N ARG A 258 5.66 -8.74 -12.12
CA ARG A 258 6.68 -7.81 -12.60
C ARG A 258 6.45 -6.40 -12.10
N LEU A 259 5.21 -5.90 -12.20
CA LEU A 259 4.85 -4.55 -11.75
C LEU A 259 5.10 -4.38 -10.25
N ALA A 260 4.56 -5.30 -9.45
CA ALA A 260 4.75 -5.29 -7.99
C ALA A 260 6.24 -5.39 -7.61
N GLY A 261 6.98 -6.28 -8.29
CA GLY A 261 8.41 -6.47 -8.05
C GLY A 261 9.24 -5.24 -8.42
N SER A 262 8.90 -4.53 -9.52
CA SER A 262 9.60 -3.30 -9.89
C SER A 262 9.39 -2.20 -8.85
N LYS A 263 8.19 -2.10 -8.27
CA LYS A 263 7.91 -1.17 -7.16
C LYS A 263 8.68 -1.54 -5.90
N ALA A 264 8.75 -2.84 -5.55
CA ALA A 264 9.54 -3.33 -4.43
C ALA A 264 11.04 -3.04 -4.62
N ASP A 265 11.58 -3.27 -5.82
CA ASP A 265 12.97 -2.94 -6.16
C ASP A 265 13.24 -1.44 -5.99
N THR A 266 12.34 -0.58 -6.45
CA THR A 266 12.43 0.88 -6.27
C THR A 266 12.41 1.27 -4.79
N TRP A 267 11.54 0.63 -3.97
CA TRP A 267 11.50 0.87 -2.52
C TRP A 267 12.84 0.56 -1.85
N PHE A 268 13.49 -0.56 -2.19
CA PHE A 268 14.83 -0.87 -1.69
C PHE A 268 15.87 0.12 -2.19
N LEU A 269 15.88 0.44 -3.48
CA LEU A 269 16.85 1.35 -4.09
C LEU A 269 16.78 2.77 -3.53
N ARG A 270 15.60 3.24 -3.12
CA ARG A 270 15.45 4.52 -2.41
C ARG A 270 16.22 4.59 -1.09
N GLN A 271 16.61 3.45 -0.51
CA GLN A 271 17.37 3.33 0.72
C GLN A 271 18.86 3.09 0.49
N CYS A 272 19.32 2.97 -0.75
CA CYS A 272 20.76 2.85 -1.04
C CYS A 272 21.48 4.19 -0.83
N ASP A 273 22.76 4.11 -0.45
CA ASP A 273 23.54 5.30 -0.06
C ASP A 273 23.65 6.32 -1.19
N LYS A 274 23.74 5.88 -2.47
CA LYS A 274 23.78 6.78 -3.63
C LYS A 274 22.50 7.63 -3.75
N VAL A 275 21.35 7.05 -3.47
CA VAL A 275 20.07 7.77 -3.51
C VAL A 275 19.89 8.67 -2.30
N LEU A 276 20.22 8.16 -1.09
CA LEU A 276 20.09 8.94 0.15
C LEU A 276 21.06 10.13 0.22
N SER A 277 22.15 10.10 -0.55
CA SER A 277 23.16 11.17 -0.59
C SER A 277 23.01 12.11 -1.79
N LEU A 278 21.91 12.04 -2.55
CA LEU A 278 21.68 12.97 -3.67
C LEU A 278 21.75 14.42 -3.20
N PRO A 279 22.62 15.26 -3.81
CA PRO A 279 22.92 16.62 -3.35
C PRO A 279 21.86 17.62 -3.84
N PHE A 280 20.62 17.45 -3.38
CA PHE A 280 19.51 18.34 -3.77
C PHE A 280 19.78 19.78 -3.38
N ARG A 281 19.36 20.70 -4.24
CA ARG A 281 19.24 22.12 -3.92
C ARG A 281 18.13 22.31 -2.87
N ASP A 282 18.29 23.30 -2.01
CA ASP A 282 17.35 23.60 -0.91
C ASP A 282 15.95 24.02 -1.40
N ASP A 283 15.87 24.60 -2.60
CA ASP A 283 14.62 25.07 -3.21
C ASP A 283 13.76 23.95 -3.80
N ILE A 284 14.27 22.71 -3.92
CA ILE A 284 13.53 21.57 -4.46
C ILE A 284 12.57 21.02 -3.41
N LYS A 285 11.28 21.09 -3.71
CA LYS A 285 10.21 20.61 -2.82
C LYS A 285 10.09 19.08 -2.83
N ARG A 286 9.48 18.50 -1.79
CA ARG A 286 9.33 17.04 -1.67
C ARG A 286 8.71 16.35 -2.88
N PRO A 287 7.57 16.81 -3.45
CA PRO A 287 7.00 16.16 -4.63
C PRO A 287 7.96 16.14 -5.83
N ASP A 288 8.73 17.23 -6.00
CA ASP A 288 9.72 17.30 -7.07
C ASP A 288 10.90 16.35 -6.79
N ARG A 289 11.35 16.27 -5.51
CA ARG A 289 12.37 15.30 -5.10
C ARG A 289 11.95 13.86 -5.37
N ASP A 290 10.67 13.51 -5.14
CA ASP A 290 10.15 12.18 -5.44
C ASP A 290 10.26 11.85 -6.93
N ASN A 291 9.87 12.77 -7.82
CA ASN A 291 9.99 12.61 -9.26
C ASN A 291 11.45 12.48 -9.71
N ILE A 292 12.34 13.29 -9.15
CA ILE A 292 13.77 13.28 -9.49
C ILE A 292 14.43 11.97 -9.03
N ILE A 293 14.08 11.49 -7.82
CA ILE A 293 14.58 10.20 -7.31
C ILE A 293 14.08 9.06 -8.18
N ASP A 294 12.80 9.08 -8.58
CA ASP A 294 12.25 8.08 -9.49
C ASP A 294 13.00 8.08 -10.83
N GLY A 295 13.19 9.24 -11.43
CA GLY A 295 13.99 9.39 -12.67
C GLY A 295 15.45 8.96 -12.51
N TYR A 296 16.07 9.20 -11.35
CA TYR A 296 17.43 8.75 -11.06
C TYR A 296 17.55 7.23 -10.95
N ILE A 297 16.56 6.57 -10.35
CA ILE A 297 16.53 5.11 -10.17
C ILE A 297 16.16 4.41 -11.48
N ASN A 298 15.06 4.83 -12.12
CA ASN A 298 14.45 4.12 -13.24
C ASN A 298 15.01 4.55 -14.60
N ARG A 299 15.51 5.79 -14.73
CA ARG A 299 16.15 6.33 -15.96
C ARG A 299 15.30 6.16 -17.23
N ASN A 300 13.97 6.25 -17.08
CA ASN A 300 13.05 5.92 -18.16
C ASN A 300 12.74 7.12 -19.07
N GLU A 301 12.64 8.33 -18.49
CA GLU A 301 12.19 9.54 -19.21
C GLU A 301 13.36 10.51 -19.40
N GLU A 302 13.73 11.28 -18.38
CA GLU A 302 14.80 12.25 -18.41
C GLU A 302 16.02 11.74 -17.64
N ASP A 303 17.20 11.76 -18.23
CA ASP A 303 18.44 11.54 -17.50
C ASP A 303 18.72 12.75 -16.59
N VAL A 304 18.34 12.64 -15.33
CA VAL A 304 18.54 13.70 -14.33
C VAL A 304 20.02 14.00 -14.03
N CYS A 305 20.95 13.13 -14.45
CA CYS A 305 22.38 13.31 -14.33
C CYS A 305 23.01 13.96 -15.58
N ALA A 306 22.24 14.15 -16.67
CA ALA A 306 22.74 14.73 -17.91
C ALA A 306 23.18 16.19 -17.73
N ASP A 307 24.15 16.62 -18.52
CA ASP A 307 24.57 18.01 -18.54
C ASP A 307 23.45 18.92 -19.04
N GLY A 308 23.25 20.08 -18.40
CA GLY A 308 22.11 20.97 -18.65
C GLY A 308 20.81 20.54 -17.93
N VAL A 309 20.77 19.37 -17.31
CA VAL A 309 19.62 18.86 -16.53
C VAL A 309 19.92 18.86 -15.04
N TRP A 310 21.02 18.24 -14.62
CA TRP A 310 21.36 18.09 -13.21
C TRP A 310 21.44 19.44 -12.46
N GLN A 311 21.89 20.51 -13.12
CA GLN A 311 22.01 21.86 -12.55
C GLN A 311 20.65 22.45 -12.08
N LYS A 312 19.53 21.91 -12.61
CA LYS A 312 18.19 22.32 -12.20
C LYS A 312 17.85 21.80 -10.80
N TYR A 313 18.42 20.66 -10.41
CA TYR A 313 17.98 19.88 -9.25
C TYR A 313 19.02 19.75 -8.14
N PHE A 314 20.32 19.73 -8.52
CA PHE A 314 21.40 19.40 -7.61
C PHE A 314 22.42 20.54 -7.48
N THR A 315 23.11 20.58 -6.35
CA THR A 315 24.21 21.54 -6.09
C THR A 315 25.50 21.13 -6.80
N GLU A 316 25.67 19.83 -7.07
CA GLU A 316 26.76 19.25 -7.85
C GLU A 316 26.24 18.05 -8.65
N ARG A 317 26.97 17.65 -9.69
CA ARG A 317 26.55 16.52 -10.55
C ARG A 317 26.62 15.21 -9.79
N PRO A 318 25.50 14.50 -9.56
CA PRO A 318 25.55 13.20 -8.91
C PRO A 318 26.16 12.13 -9.85
N ALA A 319 26.85 11.15 -9.26
CA ALA A 319 27.24 9.96 -10.00
C ALA A 319 25.98 9.17 -10.40
N PRO A 320 25.87 8.68 -11.65
CA PRO A 320 24.70 7.91 -12.07
C PRO A 320 24.62 6.58 -11.31
N LEU A 321 23.39 6.11 -11.07
CA LEU A 321 23.14 4.77 -10.56
C LEU A 321 23.23 3.78 -11.72
N THR A 322 24.30 2.98 -11.76
CA THR A 322 24.53 2.04 -12.88
C THR A 322 23.74 0.75 -12.72
N ASP A 323 23.58 -0.01 -13.82
CA ASP A 323 22.95 -1.34 -13.76
C ASP A 323 23.72 -2.32 -12.85
N GLU A 324 25.03 -2.12 -12.71
CA GLU A 324 25.86 -2.91 -11.81
C GLU A 324 25.56 -2.56 -10.35
N ASP A 325 25.48 -1.28 -10.00
CA ASP A 325 25.08 -0.82 -8.67
C ASP A 325 23.71 -1.40 -8.26
N ILE A 326 22.74 -1.35 -9.18
CA ILE A 326 21.38 -1.87 -8.96
C ILE A 326 21.42 -3.38 -8.71
N ARG A 327 22.12 -4.14 -9.57
CA ARG A 327 22.25 -5.60 -9.42
C ARG A 327 22.94 -5.99 -8.13
N GLU A 328 24.06 -5.34 -7.81
CA GLU A 328 24.81 -5.60 -6.59
C GLU A 328 23.94 -5.34 -5.35
N TYR A 329 23.28 -4.18 -5.30
CA TYR A 329 22.44 -3.82 -4.17
C TYR A 329 21.25 -4.77 -4.00
N LEU A 330 20.49 -5.03 -5.07
CA LEU A 330 19.35 -5.92 -5.01
C LEU A 330 19.73 -7.38 -4.76
N SER A 331 20.88 -7.84 -5.20
CA SER A 331 21.39 -9.19 -4.92
C SER A 331 21.67 -9.43 -3.44
N SER A 332 21.88 -8.38 -2.66
CA SER A 332 22.07 -8.46 -1.20
C SER A 332 20.75 -8.57 -0.42
N ILE A 333 19.62 -8.36 -1.07
CA ILE A 333 18.28 -8.39 -0.44
C ILE A 333 17.78 -9.84 -0.37
N SER A 334 17.24 -10.20 0.80
CA SER A 334 16.60 -11.48 1.06
C SER A 334 15.53 -11.35 2.15
N GLY A 335 14.73 -12.41 2.34
CA GLY A 335 13.70 -12.42 3.38
C GLY A 335 12.41 -11.69 3.00
N VAL A 336 12.25 -11.30 1.74
CA VAL A 336 11.02 -10.66 1.25
C VAL A 336 9.90 -11.68 1.17
N SER A 337 8.71 -11.27 1.58
CA SER A 337 7.46 -12.04 1.52
C SER A 337 6.64 -11.64 0.29
N LEU A 338 6.00 -12.61 -0.35
CA LEU A 338 5.17 -12.42 -1.54
C LEU A 338 3.82 -13.10 -1.36
N GLY A 339 2.73 -12.34 -1.48
CA GLY A 339 1.38 -12.86 -1.59
C GLY A 339 0.83 -12.75 -3.01
N SER A 340 -0.06 -13.67 -3.38
CA SER A 340 -0.82 -13.62 -4.62
C SER A 340 -2.30 -13.90 -4.36
N ASP A 341 -3.19 -13.13 -4.99
CA ASP A 341 -4.65 -13.27 -4.82
C ASP A 341 -5.22 -14.53 -5.51
N ALA A 342 -4.42 -15.19 -6.38
CA ALA A 342 -4.71 -16.48 -7.00
C ALA A 342 -3.43 -17.27 -7.24
N PHE A 343 -3.55 -18.53 -7.70
CA PHE A 343 -2.41 -19.39 -7.96
C PHE A 343 -1.46 -18.81 -9.04
N PHE A 344 -0.19 -19.15 -8.94
CA PHE A 344 0.78 -18.93 -10.01
C PHE A 344 0.64 -19.99 -11.11
N PRO A 345 0.33 -19.59 -12.35
CA PRO A 345 0.15 -20.58 -13.42
C PRO A 345 1.48 -21.14 -13.94
N PHE A 346 2.59 -20.45 -13.74
CA PHE A 346 3.91 -20.82 -14.22
C PHE A 346 5.02 -20.37 -13.27
N SER A 347 6.17 -21.04 -13.35
CA SER A 347 7.36 -20.76 -12.54
C SER A 347 8.05 -19.42 -12.86
N ASP A 348 7.73 -18.78 -13.97
CA ASP A 348 8.26 -17.45 -14.33
C ASP A 348 7.93 -16.37 -13.28
N ASN A 349 6.81 -16.52 -12.57
CA ASN A 349 6.47 -15.67 -11.42
C ASN A 349 7.48 -15.81 -10.28
N ILE A 350 7.93 -17.04 -9.99
CA ILE A 350 8.91 -17.33 -8.95
C ILE A 350 10.29 -16.83 -9.38
N GLU A 351 10.68 -17.03 -10.65
CA GLU A 351 11.93 -16.49 -11.20
C GLU A 351 11.97 -14.95 -11.13
N ARG A 352 10.83 -14.27 -11.34
CA ARG A 352 10.75 -12.82 -11.15
C ARG A 352 10.85 -12.43 -9.68
N ALA A 353 10.11 -13.13 -8.82
CA ALA A 353 10.08 -12.86 -7.38
C ALA A 353 11.46 -12.98 -6.74
N ARG A 354 12.22 -14.00 -7.13
CA ARG A 354 13.61 -14.22 -6.67
C ARG A 354 14.50 -12.99 -6.87
N LYS A 355 14.35 -12.28 -7.99
CA LYS A 355 15.18 -11.09 -8.31
C LYS A 355 14.97 -9.94 -7.35
N SER A 356 13.85 -9.91 -6.64
CA SER A 356 13.51 -8.92 -5.61
C SER A 356 13.71 -9.47 -4.18
N GLY A 357 14.50 -10.53 -4.00
CA GLY A 357 14.85 -11.07 -2.68
C GLY A 357 13.76 -11.89 -1.99
N VAL A 358 12.72 -12.35 -2.71
CA VAL A 358 11.65 -13.16 -2.13
C VAL A 358 12.19 -14.48 -1.62
N THR A 359 11.82 -14.80 -0.39
CA THR A 359 12.14 -16.06 0.31
C THR A 359 10.87 -16.78 0.77
N TYR A 360 9.78 -16.05 1.03
CA TYR A 360 8.54 -16.55 1.59
C TYR A 360 7.37 -16.21 0.67
N ILE A 361 6.51 -17.21 0.40
CA ILE A 361 5.40 -17.05 -0.53
C ILE A 361 4.12 -17.61 0.08
N ALA A 362 2.99 -16.92 -0.15
CA ALA A 362 1.66 -17.41 0.15
C ALA A 362 0.74 -17.19 -1.06
N GLU A 363 0.08 -18.27 -1.50
CA GLU A 363 -0.86 -18.26 -2.62
C GLU A 363 -1.87 -19.39 -2.47
N PRO A 364 -3.02 -19.37 -3.17
CA PRO A 364 -4.06 -20.38 -2.95
C PRO A 364 -3.69 -21.82 -3.28
N GLY A 365 -2.82 -22.06 -4.26
CA GLY A 365 -2.67 -23.36 -4.88
C GLY A 365 -3.82 -23.72 -5.82
N GLY A 366 -3.81 -24.92 -6.38
CA GLY A 366 -4.86 -25.45 -7.24
C GLY A 366 -4.62 -25.27 -8.75
N SER A 367 -3.42 -24.91 -9.15
CA SER A 367 -2.99 -24.93 -10.55
C SER A 367 -2.63 -26.38 -10.97
N ILE A 368 -2.92 -26.73 -12.22
CA ILE A 368 -2.45 -27.99 -12.83
C ILE A 368 -0.90 -28.08 -12.81
N ARG A 369 -0.21 -26.94 -12.65
CA ARG A 369 1.25 -26.82 -12.68
C ARG A 369 1.84 -26.43 -11.32
N ASP A 370 1.14 -26.72 -10.23
CA ASP A 370 1.66 -26.44 -8.87
C ASP A 370 2.99 -27.14 -8.61
N ASP A 371 3.18 -28.35 -9.16
CA ASP A 371 4.44 -29.08 -9.08
C ASP A 371 5.62 -28.29 -9.62
N LEU A 372 5.49 -27.67 -10.80
CA LEU A 372 6.56 -26.88 -11.41
C LEU A 372 6.86 -25.58 -10.61
N VAL A 373 5.84 -25.01 -10.00
CA VAL A 373 5.97 -23.81 -9.17
C VAL A 373 6.68 -24.17 -7.86
N ILE A 374 6.29 -25.27 -7.22
CA ILE A 374 6.93 -25.78 -5.99
C ILE A 374 8.39 -26.17 -6.27
N ASP A 375 8.68 -26.89 -7.36
CA ASP A 375 10.04 -27.25 -7.75
C ASP A 375 10.93 -26.02 -7.96
N CYS A 376 10.39 -24.96 -8.56
CA CYS A 376 11.11 -23.71 -8.71
C CYS A 376 11.41 -23.03 -7.36
N CYS A 377 10.45 -23.07 -6.42
CA CYS A 377 10.68 -22.58 -5.06
C CYS A 377 11.76 -23.41 -4.34
N ASN A 378 11.72 -24.73 -4.44
CA ASN A 378 12.70 -25.65 -3.85
C ASN A 378 14.11 -25.39 -4.40
N LYS A 379 14.24 -25.20 -5.72
CA LYS A 379 15.51 -24.81 -6.38
C LYS A 379 16.19 -23.61 -5.72
N TYR A 380 15.40 -22.67 -5.20
CA TYR A 380 15.90 -21.45 -4.57
C TYR A 380 15.81 -21.44 -3.04
N GLY A 381 15.44 -22.58 -2.43
CA GLY A 381 15.32 -22.69 -0.97
C GLY A 381 14.19 -21.84 -0.36
N MET A 382 13.21 -21.43 -1.16
CA MET A 382 12.06 -20.66 -0.70
C MET A 382 11.08 -21.52 0.08
N ALA A 383 10.34 -20.91 1.02
CA ALA A 383 9.21 -21.53 1.69
C ALA A 383 7.90 -20.98 1.11
N MET A 384 7.01 -21.88 0.66
CA MET A 384 5.70 -21.53 0.10
C MET A 384 4.58 -22.22 0.88
N ALA A 385 3.59 -21.43 1.29
CA ALA A 385 2.35 -21.93 1.89
C ALA A 385 1.19 -21.80 0.89
N PHE A 386 0.37 -22.87 0.79
CA PHE A 386 -0.90 -22.85 0.08
C PHE A 386 -2.02 -22.47 1.04
N THR A 387 -2.68 -21.33 0.78
CA THR A 387 -3.76 -20.83 1.61
C THR A 387 -5.11 -21.48 1.33
N GLY A 388 -5.27 -22.12 0.18
CA GLY A 388 -6.53 -22.73 -0.26
C GLY A 388 -7.65 -21.71 -0.56
N MET A 389 -7.37 -20.41 -0.45
CA MET A 389 -8.38 -19.37 -0.62
C MET A 389 -7.95 -18.30 -1.63
N ARG A 390 -8.73 -18.15 -2.70
CA ARG A 390 -8.61 -17.07 -3.68
C ARG A 390 -9.15 -15.77 -3.10
N LEU A 391 -8.42 -14.66 -3.32
CA LEU A 391 -8.73 -13.34 -2.77
C LEU A 391 -9.11 -12.32 -3.85
N PHE A 392 -9.84 -12.72 -4.89
CA PHE A 392 -10.25 -11.81 -5.95
C PHE A 392 -11.11 -10.66 -5.43
N HIS A 393 -10.82 -9.46 -5.94
CA HIS A 393 -11.54 -8.22 -5.67
C HIS A 393 -11.85 -7.51 -7.00
N HIS A 394 -13.12 -7.26 -7.25
CA HIS A 394 -13.61 -6.63 -8.51
C HIS A 394 -14.62 -5.53 -8.26
#